data_f3259456905e6a2abab9bb9609e1646f
#
_entry.id   f3259456905e6a2abab9bb9609e1646f
#
_cell.length_a   1.000
_cell.length_b   1.000
_cell.length_c   1.000
_cell.angle_alpha   90.00
_cell.angle_beta   90.00
_cell.angle_gamma   90.00
#
_symmetry.space_group_name_H-M   'P 1'
#
loop_
_entity.id
_entity.type
_entity.pdbx_description
1 polymer ?
#
loop_
_entity_poly.entity_id
_entity_poly.type
_entity_poly.pdbx_seq_one_letter_code
_entity_poly.pdbx_strand_id
1 'polypeptide(L)'
;MITTQQKNNKKNITFFLLLSLGAFLLLWLSPLNPNHYSLSLYPVIATFTGALHIQIGCFMIMNYLSYRKNKHLLPLACAFHSSGILLLIALYIYFSHSVPQGIIFNDIAILHSLRIILTTGLFLVALYLYKNEKKQQKYNQAIVCSVFLWCFLHLAVAIFYSTHPTSPSLQMINLATYEWLYPAHGLFTASFLLLWLGIVFFIIRLTQLKNQFWLSMSLVALSNLVILMTLFKYSYMNSFGWFVARGVECLGSMAVMTVLMSDIFHRFKASRQAYELSYENSVRDPMTRLYNRGYFYNSLSNEIKKSHQRNPISIIFCDIDHFKSVNDTWGHLQGDRVIIKLAELMLSQVRDLDVVARIGGEEFAVMLPDCSVENAQDIAERMRKHIERATPASTNDDFPRPITVSLGIVSSVDCEIAAEELADRADRALYAAKNQGRNRSVIFTGDLMPSPVV
;
A
#
# COMPACT_ATOMS: atom_id res chain seq x y z
N MET A 1 13.04 2.11 -21.47
CA MET A 1 12.57 1.30 -20.33
C MET A 1 13.07 -0.15 -20.32
N ILE A 2 13.04 -0.89 -21.42
CA ILE A 2 13.48 -2.31 -21.49
C ILE A 2 14.97 -2.48 -21.16
N THR A 3 15.84 -1.58 -21.58
CA THR A 3 17.31 -1.64 -21.33
C THR A 3 17.69 -1.42 -19.86
N THR A 4 16.97 -0.56 -19.15
CA THR A 4 17.20 -0.29 -17.70
C THR A 4 16.79 -1.48 -16.84
N GLN A 5 15.68 -2.14 -17.19
CA GLN A 5 15.18 -3.32 -16.48
C GLN A 5 16.09 -4.54 -16.68
N GLN A 6 16.64 -4.72 -17.90
CA GLN A 6 17.65 -5.78 -18.16
C GLN A 6 18.96 -5.54 -17.41
N LYS A 7 19.40 -4.27 -17.28
CA LYS A 7 20.61 -3.91 -16.54
C LYS A 7 20.45 -4.15 -15.04
N ASN A 8 19.27 -3.87 -14.46
CA ASN A 8 18.96 -4.15 -13.07
C ASN A 8 18.88 -5.67 -12.77
N ASN A 9 18.31 -6.45 -13.68
CA ASN A 9 18.27 -7.91 -13.54
C ASN A 9 19.66 -8.54 -13.51
N LYS A 10 20.56 -8.09 -14.38
CA LYS A 10 21.97 -8.56 -14.38
C LYS A 10 22.66 -8.20 -13.06
N LYS A 11 22.48 -6.98 -12.54
CA LYS A 11 23.02 -6.57 -11.23
C LYS A 11 22.51 -7.45 -10.08
N ASN A 12 21.22 -7.75 -10.05
CA ASN A 12 20.61 -8.60 -9.02
C ASN A 12 21.17 -10.02 -9.07
N ILE A 13 21.32 -10.60 -10.26
CA ILE A 13 21.91 -11.93 -10.44
C ILE A 13 23.38 -11.93 -10.01
N THR A 14 24.16 -10.93 -10.42
CA THR A 14 25.57 -10.80 -10.04
C THR A 14 25.72 -10.64 -8.54
N PHE A 15 24.90 -9.79 -7.90
CA PHE A 15 24.88 -9.62 -6.44
C PHE A 15 24.57 -10.94 -5.71
N PHE A 16 23.54 -11.65 -6.17
CA PHE A 16 23.19 -12.96 -5.62
C PHE A 16 24.33 -13.97 -5.73
N LEU A 17 24.99 -14.06 -6.88
CA LEU A 17 26.13 -14.97 -7.11
C LEU A 17 27.32 -14.61 -6.22
N LEU A 18 27.64 -13.33 -6.07
CA LEU A 18 28.73 -12.88 -5.18
C LEU A 18 28.44 -13.19 -3.72
N LEU A 19 27.21 -12.98 -3.27
CA LEU A 19 26.78 -13.29 -1.90
C LEU A 19 26.82 -14.80 -1.63
N SER A 20 26.39 -15.60 -2.63
CA SER A 20 26.47 -17.07 -2.57
C SER A 20 27.90 -17.57 -2.47
N LEU A 21 28.80 -16.99 -3.28
CA LEU A 21 30.24 -17.34 -3.25
C LEU A 21 30.88 -16.93 -1.92
N GLY A 22 30.55 -15.73 -1.41
CA GLY A 22 31.04 -15.26 -0.11
C GLY A 22 30.58 -16.15 1.04
N ALA A 23 29.31 -16.55 1.08
CA ALA A 23 28.80 -17.48 2.08
C ALA A 23 29.47 -18.86 1.99
N PHE A 24 29.69 -19.38 0.77
CA PHE A 24 30.40 -20.64 0.54
C PHE A 24 31.86 -20.57 1.02
N LEU A 25 32.58 -19.49 0.69
CA LEU A 25 33.98 -19.29 1.11
C LEU A 25 34.09 -19.18 2.64
N LEU A 26 33.19 -18.43 3.30
CA LEU A 26 33.13 -18.32 4.75
C LEU A 26 32.95 -19.71 5.42
N LEU A 27 32.07 -20.54 4.87
CA LEU A 27 31.86 -21.90 5.37
C LEU A 27 33.05 -22.80 5.09
N TRP A 28 33.69 -22.67 3.93
CA TRP A 28 34.85 -23.47 3.55
C TRP A 28 36.07 -23.16 4.43
N LEU A 29 36.32 -21.88 4.68
CA LEU A 29 37.45 -21.40 5.50
C LEU A 29 37.21 -21.52 7.01
N SER A 30 35.96 -21.74 7.45
CA SER A 30 35.68 -21.89 8.88
C SER A 30 36.34 -23.13 9.47
N PRO A 31 36.98 -22.99 10.65
CA PRO A 31 37.73 -24.08 11.28
C PRO A 31 36.81 -25.25 11.64
N LEU A 32 37.30 -26.47 11.47
CA LEU A 32 36.64 -27.74 11.87
C LEU A 32 36.63 -27.95 13.38
N ASN A 33 37.21 -27.01 14.15
CA ASN A 33 37.42 -27.18 15.58
C ASN A 33 36.09 -27.29 16.35
N PRO A 34 35.86 -28.32 17.16
CA PRO A 34 34.64 -28.54 17.93
C PRO A 34 34.59 -27.64 19.19
N ASN A 35 34.93 -26.35 19.06
CA ASN A 35 34.73 -25.42 20.16
C ASN A 35 33.23 -25.33 20.45
N HIS A 36 32.83 -25.89 21.58
CA HIS A 36 31.45 -25.80 22.07
C HIS A 36 31.13 -24.34 22.43
N TYR A 37 30.42 -23.67 21.58
CA TYR A 37 29.91 -22.31 21.87
C TYR A 37 28.79 -22.40 22.89
N SER A 38 28.66 -21.37 23.71
CA SER A 38 27.59 -21.27 24.71
C SER A 38 26.22 -21.40 24.06
N LEU A 39 25.43 -22.38 24.51
CA LEU A 39 24.04 -22.60 24.11
C LEU A 39 23.12 -21.45 24.45
N SER A 40 23.56 -20.50 25.26
CA SER A 40 22.75 -19.33 25.67
C SER A 40 22.27 -18.44 24.51
N LEU A 41 22.97 -18.47 23.36
CA LEU A 41 22.58 -17.72 22.15
C LEU A 41 21.46 -18.39 21.34
N TYR A 42 21.27 -19.73 21.47
CA TYR A 42 20.25 -20.44 20.70
C TYR A 42 18.82 -19.91 20.94
N PRO A 43 18.34 -19.73 22.18
CA PRO A 43 17.01 -19.22 22.42
C PRO A 43 16.77 -17.84 21.80
N VAL A 44 17.77 -16.96 21.85
CA VAL A 44 17.67 -15.60 21.29
C VAL A 44 17.48 -15.67 19.79
N ILE A 45 18.34 -16.42 19.08
CA ILE A 45 18.26 -16.54 17.62
C ILE A 45 16.98 -17.26 17.21
N ALA A 46 16.59 -18.34 17.89
CA ALA A 46 15.38 -19.09 17.58
C ALA A 46 14.12 -18.27 17.79
N THR A 47 14.03 -17.49 18.89
CA THR A 47 12.91 -16.59 19.16
C THR A 47 12.78 -15.52 18.08
N PHE A 48 13.90 -14.84 17.78
CA PHE A 48 13.90 -13.76 16.79
C PHE A 48 13.53 -14.27 15.38
N THR A 49 14.16 -15.37 14.96
CA THR A 49 13.88 -15.97 13.63
C THR A 49 12.45 -16.53 13.57
N GLY A 50 11.97 -17.16 14.64
CA GLY A 50 10.61 -17.69 14.71
C GLY A 50 9.54 -16.59 14.63
N ALA A 51 9.71 -15.51 15.39
CA ALA A 51 8.83 -14.35 15.34
C ALA A 51 8.82 -13.70 13.94
N LEU A 52 10.01 -13.53 13.35
CA LEU A 52 10.17 -12.98 12.01
C LEU A 52 9.48 -13.84 10.94
N HIS A 53 9.62 -15.18 11.03
CA HIS A 53 8.93 -16.11 10.13
C HIS A 53 7.40 -16.01 10.23
N ILE A 54 6.84 -15.93 11.44
CA ILE A 54 5.41 -15.74 11.65
C ILE A 54 4.94 -14.42 11.03
N GLN A 55 5.67 -13.33 11.24
CA GLN A 55 5.34 -12.03 10.65
C GLN A 55 5.38 -12.07 9.11
N ILE A 56 6.42 -12.66 8.52
CA ILE A 56 6.52 -12.83 7.06
C ILE A 56 5.32 -13.61 6.54
N GLY A 57 4.95 -14.71 7.20
CA GLY A 57 3.79 -15.51 6.84
C GLY A 57 2.50 -14.70 6.89
N CYS A 58 2.27 -13.89 7.94
CA CYS A 58 1.13 -12.98 8.05
C CYS A 58 1.07 -12.00 6.88
N PHE A 59 2.19 -11.33 6.55
CA PHE A 59 2.24 -10.41 5.43
C PHE A 59 1.95 -11.09 4.08
N MET A 60 2.47 -12.31 3.87
CA MET A 60 2.17 -13.07 2.65
C MET A 60 0.70 -13.46 2.56
N ILE A 61 0.05 -13.86 3.68
CA ILE A 61 -1.38 -14.15 3.72
C ILE A 61 -2.20 -12.89 3.41
N MET A 62 -1.88 -11.76 4.03
CA MET A 62 -2.56 -10.48 3.74
C MET A 62 -2.44 -10.10 2.26
N ASN A 63 -1.25 -10.26 1.68
CA ASN A 63 -1.03 -10.01 0.26
C ASN A 63 -1.81 -10.99 -0.64
N TYR A 64 -1.89 -12.27 -0.26
CA TYR A 64 -2.70 -13.27 -0.95
C TYR A 64 -4.20 -12.94 -0.89
N LEU A 65 -4.72 -12.55 0.28
CA LEU A 65 -6.14 -12.18 0.44
C LEU A 65 -6.50 -10.93 -0.36
N SER A 66 -5.59 -9.95 -0.43
CA SER A 66 -5.78 -8.73 -1.23
C SER A 66 -5.70 -8.99 -2.74
N TYR A 67 -4.87 -9.95 -3.16
CA TYR A 67 -4.62 -10.26 -4.57
C TYR A 67 -4.66 -11.77 -4.80
N ARG A 68 -5.87 -12.35 -4.84
CA ARG A 68 -6.09 -13.82 -5.01
C ARG A 68 -5.47 -14.43 -6.28
N LYS A 69 -4.95 -13.60 -7.19
CA LYS A 69 -4.20 -14.06 -8.38
C LYS A 69 -2.85 -14.68 -8.03
N ASN A 70 -2.20 -14.21 -6.97
CA ASN A 70 -0.84 -14.64 -6.57
C ASN A 70 -0.88 -15.94 -5.74
N LYS A 71 -1.35 -17.03 -6.33
CA LYS A 71 -1.58 -18.31 -5.64
C LYS A 71 -0.35 -18.93 -5.00
N HIS A 72 0.83 -18.65 -5.55
CA HIS A 72 2.12 -19.11 -5.02
C HIS A 72 2.47 -18.52 -3.64
N LEU A 73 1.82 -17.42 -3.23
CA LEU A 73 2.05 -16.81 -1.92
C LEU A 73 1.52 -17.68 -0.77
N LEU A 74 0.43 -18.43 -0.98
CA LEU A 74 -0.16 -19.24 0.08
C LEU A 74 0.77 -20.34 0.60
N PRO A 75 1.34 -21.23 -0.24
CA PRO A 75 2.28 -22.23 0.26
C PRO A 75 3.55 -21.59 0.86
N LEU A 76 4.05 -20.46 0.34
CA LEU A 76 5.16 -19.75 0.96
C LEU A 76 4.79 -19.19 2.33
N ALA A 77 3.61 -18.60 2.48
CA ALA A 77 3.10 -18.14 3.76
C ALA A 77 3.01 -19.29 4.78
N CYS A 78 2.47 -20.43 4.36
CA CYS A 78 2.39 -21.63 5.19
C CYS A 78 3.81 -22.14 5.56
N ALA A 79 4.78 -22.08 4.64
CA ALA A 79 6.16 -22.47 4.92
C ALA A 79 6.78 -21.61 6.03
N PHE A 80 6.63 -20.30 5.95
CA PHE A 80 7.14 -19.39 6.98
C PHE A 80 6.40 -19.55 8.31
N HIS A 81 5.06 -19.60 8.31
CA HIS A 81 4.29 -19.80 9.54
C HIS A 81 4.66 -21.10 10.25
N SER A 82 4.63 -22.21 9.54
CA SER A 82 4.96 -23.50 10.11
C SER A 82 6.41 -23.57 10.58
N SER A 83 7.33 -22.96 9.84
CA SER A 83 8.73 -22.83 10.26
C SER A 83 8.86 -22.05 11.58
N GLY A 84 8.13 -20.94 11.71
CA GLY A 84 8.10 -20.15 12.95
C GLY A 84 7.53 -20.93 14.13
N ILE A 85 6.43 -21.64 13.94
CA ILE A 85 5.79 -22.48 14.98
C ILE A 85 6.74 -23.59 15.42
N LEU A 86 7.40 -24.28 14.49
CA LEU A 86 8.37 -25.35 14.83
C LEU A 86 9.58 -24.82 15.61
N LEU A 87 10.04 -23.59 15.32
CA LEU A 87 11.07 -22.92 16.11
C LEU A 87 10.60 -22.59 17.53
N LEU A 88 9.34 -22.15 17.71
CA LEU A 88 8.78 -21.90 19.03
C LEU A 88 8.58 -23.19 19.85
N ILE A 89 8.17 -24.29 19.18
CA ILE A 89 8.11 -25.61 19.83
C ILE A 89 9.50 -26.06 20.28
N ALA A 90 10.52 -25.91 19.43
CA ALA A 90 11.89 -26.22 19.77
C ALA A 90 12.40 -25.38 20.95
N LEU A 91 12.00 -24.13 21.03
CA LEU A 91 12.30 -23.23 22.14
C LEU A 91 11.62 -23.68 23.45
N TYR A 92 10.35 -24.08 23.39
CA TYR A 92 9.62 -24.64 24.52
C TYR A 92 10.34 -25.89 25.08
N ILE A 93 10.73 -26.84 24.21
CA ILE A 93 11.48 -28.04 24.60
C ILE A 93 12.81 -27.66 25.24
N TYR A 94 13.53 -26.68 24.67
CA TYR A 94 14.82 -26.22 25.20
C TYR A 94 14.70 -25.71 26.66
N PHE A 95 13.62 -25.06 27.04
CA PHE A 95 13.39 -24.60 28.42
C PHE A 95 12.73 -25.62 29.34
N SER A 96 12.39 -26.80 28.83
CA SER A 96 11.84 -27.89 29.65
C SER A 96 12.92 -28.55 30.48
N HIS A 97 13.09 -28.11 31.74
CA HIS A 97 14.15 -28.53 32.64
C HIS A 97 14.02 -29.98 33.19
N SER A 98 12.96 -30.69 32.84
CA SER A 98 12.65 -32.05 33.37
C SER A 98 13.32 -33.19 32.56
N VAL A 99 14.01 -32.89 31.46
CA VAL A 99 14.53 -33.89 30.52
C VAL A 99 16.07 -33.76 30.36
N PRO A 100 16.83 -34.88 30.28
CA PRO A 100 18.28 -34.82 30.02
C PRO A 100 18.62 -34.05 28.74
N GLN A 101 19.71 -33.27 28.77
CA GLN A 101 20.13 -32.41 27.65
C GLN A 101 20.26 -33.16 26.31
N GLY A 102 20.77 -34.41 26.31
CA GLY A 102 20.86 -35.20 25.08
C GLY A 102 19.52 -35.45 24.40
N ILE A 103 18.46 -35.68 25.17
CA ILE A 103 17.10 -35.87 24.63
C ILE A 103 16.55 -34.55 24.06
N ILE A 104 16.79 -33.43 24.76
CA ILE A 104 16.41 -32.10 24.27
C ILE A 104 17.01 -31.82 22.89
N PHE A 105 18.31 -32.11 22.71
CA PHE A 105 18.96 -31.89 21.42
C PHE A 105 18.49 -32.85 20.34
N ASN A 106 18.14 -34.08 20.67
CA ASN A 106 17.57 -35.01 19.73
C ASN A 106 16.21 -34.52 19.20
N ASP A 107 15.36 -34.02 20.09
CA ASP A 107 14.06 -33.49 19.73
C ASP A 107 14.18 -32.21 18.87
N ILE A 108 15.13 -31.33 19.20
CA ILE A 108 15.43 -30.14 18.36
C ILE A 108 15.93 -30.59 16.97
N ALA A 109 16.72 -31.65 16.88
CA ALA A 109 17.18 -32.18 15.60
C ALA A 109 16.05 -32.77 14.76
N ILE A 110 15.11 -33.49 15.39
CA ILE A 110 13.88 -33.98 14.73
C ILE A 110 13.04 -32.82 14.20
N LEU A 111 12.76 -31.82 15.05
CA LEU A 111 11.98 -30.64 14.64
C LEU A 111 12.64 -29.88 13.50
N HIS A 112 13.95 -29.75 13.53
CA HIS A 112 14.73 -29.15 12.45
C HIS A 112 14.59 -29.91 11.14
N SER A 113 14.70 -31.24 11.18
CA SER A 113 14.51 -32.09 10.00
C SER A 113 13.10 -32.02 9.42
N LEU A 114 12.07 -32.05 10.28
CA LEU A 114 10.68 -31.84 9.88
C LEU A 114 10.48 -30.47 9.23
N ARG A 115 11.10 -29.43 9.75
CA ARG A 115 11.06 -28.08 9.19
C ARG A 115 11.66 -28.03 7.79
N ILE A 116 12.78 -28.67 7.54
CA ILE A 116 13.42 -28.77 6.22
C ILE A 116 12.49 -29.48 5.24
N ILE A 117 11.92 -30.63 5.62
CA ILE A 117 10.98 -31.38 4.77
C ILE A 117 9.78 -30.52 4.37
N LEU A 118 9.16 -29.88 5.38
CA LEU A 118 7.96 -29.06 5.20
C LEU A 118 8.22 -27.86 4.29
N THR A 119 9.28 -27.09 4.59
CA THR A 119 9.60 -25.88 3.81
C THR A 119 10.00 -26.22 2.39
N THR A 120 10.78 -27.30 2.17
CA THR A 120 11.16 -27.77 0.83
C THR A 120 9.92 -28.13 0.01
N GLY A 121 8.99 -28.93 0.55
CA GLY A 121 7.75 -29.31 -0.13
C GLY A 121 6.90 -28.12 -0.51
N LEU A 122 6.73 -27.15 0.42
CA LEU A 122 5.93 -25.97 0.19
C LEU A 122 6.57 -25.01 -0.84
N PHE A 123 7.91 -24.87 -0.86
CA PHE A 123 8.60 -24.12 -1.91
C PHE A 123 8.42 -24.74 -3.30
N LEU A 124 8.47 -26.06 -3.41
CA LEU A 124 8.22 -26.77 -4.68
C LEU A 124 6.78 -26.55 -5.16
N VAL A 125 5.79 -26.62 -4.26
CA VAL A 125 4.38 -26.31 -4.57
C VAL A 125 4.23 -24.86 -5.02
N ALA A 126 4.90 -23.92 -4.36
CA ALA A 126 4.87 -22.50 -4.74
C ALA A 126 5.42 -22.27 -6.15
N LEU A 127 6.56 -22.88 -6.49
CA LEU A 127 7.14 -22.80 -7.83
C LEU A 127 6.27 -23.44 -8.89
N TYR A 128 5.62 -24.55 -8.59
CA TYR A 128 4.66 -25.20 -9.47
C TYR A 128 3.46 -24.28 -9.75
N LEU A 129 2.89 -23.65 -8.72
CA LEU A 129 1.79 -22.70 -8.86
C LEU A 129 2.20 -21.47 -9.65
N TYR A 130 3.39 -20.93 -9.40
CA TYR A 130 3.92 -19.79 -10.14
C TYR A 130 4.09 -20.10 -11.63
N LYS A 131 4.67 -21.26 -11.98
CA LYS A 131 4.84 -21.71 -13.37
C LYS A 131 3.50 -21.84 -14.11
N ASN A 132 2.45 -22.30 -13.41
CA ASN A 132 1.17 -22.62 -13.99
C ASN A 132 0.08 -21.56 -13.73
N GLU A 133 0.45 -20.35 -13.33
CA GLU A 133 -0.47 -19.28 -12.91
C GLU A 133 -1.56 -18.98 -13.94
N LYS A 134 -1.24 -19.05 -15.23
CA LYS A 134 -2.19 -18.80 -16.35
C LYS A 134 -3.16 -19.94 -16.65
N LYS A 135 -2.87 -21.18 -16.22
CA LYS A 135 -3.62 -22.38 -16.63
C LYS A 135 -4.63 -22.91 -15.59
N GLN A 136 -4.53 -22.48 -14.33
CA GLN A 136 -5.24 -23.17 -13.24
C GLN A 136 -6.36 -22.36 -12.58
N GLN A 137 -7.53 -22.30 -13.21
CA GLN A 137 -8.75 -21.89 -12.50
C GLN A 137 -9.45 -23.05 -11.74
N LYS A 138 -9.31 -24.29 -12.21
CA LYS A 138 -10.16 -25.43 -11.79
C LYS A 138 -9.68 -26.24 -10.57
N TYR A 139 -8.40 -26.17 -10.18
CA TYR A 139 -7.82 -27.02 -9.10
C TYR A 139 -7.47 -26.30 -7.80
N ASN A 140 -7.96 -25.07 -7.60
CA ASN A 140 -7.50 -24.21 -6.53
C ASN A 140 -7.81 -24.72 -5.12
N GLN A 141 -9.02 -25.25 -4.90
CA GLN A 141 -9.45 -25.71 -3.59
C GLN A 141 -8.69 -26.96 -3.14
N ALA A 142 -8.52 -27.92 -4.02
CA ALA A 142 -7.78 -29.16 -3.72
C ALA A 142 -6.33 -28.88 -3.33
N ILE A 143 -5.64 -27.96 -4.06
CA ILE A 143 -4.25 -27.57 -3.73
C ILE A 143 -4.19 -26.84 -2.39
N VAL A 144 -5.12 -25.93 -2.13
CA VAL A 144 -5.19 -25.23 -0.84
C VAL A 144 -5.41 -26.23 0.30
N CYS A 145 -6.38 -27.15 0.16
CA CYS A 145 -6.63 -28.19 1.16
C CYS A 145 -5.40 -29.10 1.36
N SER A 146 -4.71 -29.48 0.28
CA SER A 146 -3.50 -30.32 0.40
C SER A 146 -2.36 -29.61 1.09
N VAL A 147 -2.15 -28.30 0.87
CA VAL A 147 -1.17 -27.49 1.58
C VAL A 147 -1.46 -27.44 3.08
N PHE A 148 -2.72 -27.17 3.46
CA PHE A 148 -3.10 -27.15 4.88
C PHE A 148 -2.99 -28.53 5.52
N LEU A 149 -3.41 -29.59 4.84
CA LEU A 149 -3.26 -30.96 5.34
C LEU A 149 -1.79 -31.31 5.55
N TRP A 150 -0.92 -30.95 4.62
CA TRP A 150 0.54 -31.13 4.73
C TRP A 150 1.11 -30.44 5.95
N CYS A 151 0.76 -29.18 6.16
CA CYS A 151 1.19 -28.40 7.34
C CYS A 151 0.66 -29.03 8.65
N PHE A 152 -0.61 -29.42 8.67
CA PHE A 152 -1.25 -30.03 9.84
C PHE A 152 -0.57 -31.35 10.23
N LEU A 153 -0.32 -32.23 9.27
CA LEU A 153 0.35 -33.51 9.52
C LEU A 153 1.76 -33.31 10.11
N HIS A 154 2.54 -32.37 9.56
CA HIS A 154 3.89 -32.07 10.09
C HIS A 154 3.83 -31.50 11.50
N LEU A 155 2.85 -30.63 11.77
CA LEU A 155 2.67 -30.06 13.10
C LEU A 155 2.23 -31.12 14.11
N ALA A 156 1.31 -32.01 13.74
CA ALA A 156 0.86 -33.12 14.57
C ALA A 156 2.02 -34.07 14.92
N VAL A 157 2.85 -34.42 13.94
CA VAL A 157 4.05 -35.24 14.17
C VAL A 157 5.03 -34.51 15.10
N ALA A 158 5.27 -33.21 14.91
CA ALA A 158 6.14 -32.41 15.76
C ALA A 158 5.65 -32.38 17.22
N ILE A 159 4.36 -32.15 17.44
CA ILE A 159 3.74 -32.16 18.77
C ILE A 159 3.84 -33.55 19.40
N PHE A 160 3.54 -34.61 18.65
CA PHE A 160 3.64 -35.99 19.13
C PHE A 160 5.04 -36.30 19.66
N TYR A 161 6.08 -36.02 18.88
CA TYR A 161 7.47 -36.25 19.31
C TYR A 161 7.92 -35.35 20.45
N SER A 162 7.37 -34.14 20.58
CA SER A 162 7.72 -33.20 21.66
C SER A 162 7.06 -33.54 23.01
N THR A 163 5.92 -34.26 22.98
CA THR A 163 5.15 -34.58 24.20
C THR A 163 5.34 -36.00 24.71
N HIS A 164 5.97 -36.89 23.92
CA HIS A 164 6.15 -38.30 24.26
C HIS A 164 7.65 -38.70 24.20
N PRO A 165 8.48 -38.20 25.11
CA PRO A 165 9.92 -38.47 25.11
C PRO A 165 10.32 -39.94 25.32
N THR A 166 9.37 -40.79 25.72
CA THR A 166 9.57 -42.25 25.95
C THR A 166 9.08 -43.11 24.78
N SER A 167 8.47 -42.55 23.76
CA SER A 167 8.09 -43.25 22.53
C SER A 167 9.35 -43.73 21.80
N PRO A 168 9.31 -44.78 20.93
CA PRO A 168 10.49 -45.24 20.21
C PRO A 168 11.08 -44.06 19.42
N SER A 169 12.00 -43.38 20.07
CA SER A 169 12.52 -42.09 19.58
C SER A 169 13.35 -42.37 18.35
N LEU A 170 13.00 -41.75 17.25
CA LEU A 170 13.87 -41.62 16.10
C LEU A 170 15.17 -40.97 16.60
N GLN A 171 16.21 -41.75 16.78
CA GLN A 171 17.45 -41.23 17.29
C GLN A 171 18.24 -40.59 16.16
N MET A 172 18.24 -39.28 16.14
CA MET A 172 18.91 -38.46 15.09
C MET A 172 20.33 -38.11 15.47
N ILE A 173 20.63 -38.05 16.77
CA ILE A 173 21.95 -37.72 17.31
C ILE A 173 22.40 -38.73 18.35
N ASN A 174 23.73 -38.82 18.55
CA ASN A 174 24.31 -39.48 19.68
C ASN A 174 24.07 -38.64 20.95
N LEU A 175 23.38 -39.21 21.94
CA LEU A 175 22.96 -38.50 23.14
C LEU A 175 24.12 -38.08 24.07
N ALA A 176 25.30 -38.74 23.92
CA ALA A 176 26.48 -38.44 24.72
C ALA A 176 27.41 -37.41 24.04
N THR A 177 27.60 -37.52 22.71
CA THR A 177 28.54 -36.67 21.96
C THR A 177 27.86 -35.53 21.21
N TYR A 178 26.51 -35.53 21.13
CA TYR A 178 25.69 -34.57 20.33
C TYR A 178 26.01 -34.59 18.83
N GLU A 179 26.61 -35.67 18.35
CA GLU A 179 26.94 -35.90 16.94
C GLU A 179 25.71 -36.45 16.19
N TRP A 180 25.52 -36.01 14.95
CA TRP A 180 24.54 -36.61 14.07
C TRP A 180 24.92 -38.06 13.72
N LEU A 181 23.92 -38.95 13.75
CA LEU A 181 24.12 -40.37 13.44
C LEU A 181 24.29 -40.61 11.93
N TYR A 182 25.44 -41.15 11.53
CA TYR A 182 25.72 -41.60 10.17
C TYR A 182 25.29 -43.07 10.00
N PRO A 183 24.87 -43.53 8.78
CA PRO A 183 24.84 -42.84 7.48
C PRO A 183 23.52 -42.12 7.14
N ALA A 184 22.45 -42.32 7.91
CA ALA A 184 21.11 -41.82 7.58
C ALA A 184 21.10 -40.29 7.46
N HIS A 185 21.78 -39.59 8.35
CA HIS A 185 21.91 -38.14 8.32
C HIS A 185 22.60 -37.62 7.05
N GLY A 186 23.70 -38.29 6.63
CA GLY A 186 24.43 -37.91 5.41
C GLY A 186 23.59 -38.01 4.14
N LEU A 187 22.84 -39.12 3.99
CA LEU A 187 21.92 -39.31 2.86
C LEU A 187 20.77 -38.30 2.87
N PHE A 188 20.18 -38.05 4.05
CA PHE A 188 19.13 -37.03 4.23
C PHE A 188 19.63 -35.65 3.79
N THR A 189 20.76 -35.21 4.36
CA THR A 189 21.34 -33.89 4.09
C THR A 189 21.73 -33.72 2.62
N ALA A 190 22.37 -34.74 2.01
CA ALA A 190 22.72 -34.70 0.59
C ALA A 190 21.51 -34.64 -0.32
N SER A 191 20.45 -35.39 -0.03
CA SER A 191 19.20 -35.38 -0.81
C SER A 191 18.54 -34.01 -0.78
N PHE A 192 18.41 -33.40 0.40
CA PHE A 192 17.83 -32.07 0.54
C PHE A 192 18.72 -30.96 -0.04
N LEU A 193 20.04 -31.11 0.02
CA LEU A 193 20.98 -30.21 -0.65
C LEU A 193 20.74 -30.18 -2.15
N LEU A 194 20.59 -31.34 -2.79
CA LEU A 194 20.25 -31.44 -4.21
C LEU A 194 18.90 -30.84 -4.53
N LEU A 195 17.88 -31.06 -3.70
CA LEU A 195 16.55 -30.46 -3.87
C LEU A 195 16.60 -28.93 -3.79
N TRP A 196 17.32 -28.36 -2.83
CA TRP A 196 17.45 -26.92 -2.69
C TRP A 196 18.29 -26.28 -3.81
N LEU A 197 19.32 -26.97 -4.32
CA LEU A 197 20.01 -26.54 -5.55
C LEU A 197 19.03 -26.49 -6.73
N GLY A 198 18.16 -27.50 -6.86
CA GLY A 198 17.08 -27.50 -7.84
C GLY A 198 16.11 -26.34 -7.65
N ILE A 199 15.70 -26.05 -6.41
CA ILE A 199 14.82 -24.91 -6.09
C ILE A 199 15.45 -23.59 -6.52
N VAL A 200 16.73 -23.34 -6.17
CA VAL A 200 17.46 -22.13 -6.59
C VAL A 200 17.51 -22.03 -8.11
N PHE A 201 17.87 -23.12 -8.79
CA PHE A 201 17.89 -23.18 -10.26
C PHE A 201 16.52 -22.82 -10.86
N PHE A 202 15.43 -23.41 -10.35
CA PHE A 202 14.09 -23.13 -10.84
C PHE A 202 13.61 -21.71 -10.50
N ILE A 203 13.94 -21.16 -9.33
CA ILE A 203 13.67 -19.74 -9.01
C ILE A 203 14.34 -18.86 -10.07
N ILE A 204 15.63 -19.02 -10.31
CA ILE A 204 16.36 -18.21 -11.30
C ILE A 204 15.77 -18.40 -12.72
N ARG A 205 15.52 -19.63 -13.13
CA ARG A 205 15.04 -19.97 -14.48
C ARG A 205 13.64 -19.46 -14.77
N LEU A 206 12.71 -19.57 -13.79
CA LEU A 206 11.31 -19.20 -13.97
C LEU A 206 11.07 -17.71 -13.78
N THR A 207 11.75 -17.10 -12.80
CA THR A 207 11.47 -15.71 -12.40
C THR A 207 12.47 -14.72 -13.00
N GLN A 208 13.65 -15.19 -13.42
CA GLN A 208 14.78 -14.36 -13.87
C GLN A 208 15.13 -13.25 -12.86
N LEU A 209 14.73 -13.41 -11.60
CA LEU A 209 14.88 -12.45 -10.51
C LEU A 209 14.39 -11.02 -10.89
N LYS A 210 13.32 -10.94 -11.71
CA LYS A 210 12.81 -9.67 -12.24
C LYS A 210 12.22 -8.77 -11.18
N ASN A 211 11.69 -9.34 -10.10
CA ASN A 211 11.12 -8.58 -8.99
C ASN A 211 11.89 -8.86 -7.70
N GLN A 212 11.84 -7.89 -6.79
CA GLN A 212 12.53 -7.97 -5.49
C GLN A 212 12.02 -9.12 -4.62
N PHE A 213 10.75 -9.49 -4.76
CA PHE A 213 10.17 -10.62 -4.04
C PHE A 213 10.90 -11.93 -4.35
N TRP A 214 11.07 -12.28 -5.63
CA TRP A 214 11.77 -13.52 -6.00
C TRP A 214 13.26 -13.45 -5.74
N LEU A 215 13.86 -12.25 -5.77
CA LEU A 215 15.24 -12.07 -5.31
C LEU A 215 15.35 -12.39 -3.81
N SER A 216 14.44 -11.93 -2.96
CA SER A 216 14.45 -12.24 -1.54
C SER A 216 14.16 -13.74 -1.26
N MET A 217 13.26 -14.37 -2.04
CA MET A 217 13.05 -15.81 -1.95
C MET A 217 14.29 -16.62 -2.35
N SER A 218 15.07 -16.12 -3.29
CA SER A 218 16.36 -16.77 -3.64
C SER A 218 17.40 -16.66 -2.51
N LEU A 219 17.39 -15.57 -1.74
CA LEU A 219 18.23 -15.44 -0.54
C LEU A 219 17.81 -16.45 0.55
N VAL A 220 16.51 -16.68 0.74
CA VAL A 220 16.02 -17.73 1.65
C VAL A 220 16.43 -19.11 1.17
N ALA A 221 16.31 -19.38 -0.13
CA ALA A 221 16.77 -20.66 -0.68
C ALA A 221 18.29 -20.86 -0.50
N LEU A 222 19.08 -19.79 -0.67
CA LEU A 222 20.52 -19.80 -0.38
C LEU A 222 20.79 -20.06 1.11
N SER A 223 20.07 -19.42 2.03
CA SER A 223 20.26 -19.66 3.46
C SER A 223 19.99 -21.12 3.83
N ASN A 224 19.00 -21.77 3.23
CA ASN A 224 18.76 -23.20 3.42
C ASN A 224 19.89 -24.08 2.85
N LEU A 225 20.48 -23.72 1.72
CA LEU A 225 21.69 -24.40 1.19
C LEU A 225 22.85 -24.27 2.17
N VAL A 226 23.09 -23.06 2.70
CA VAL A 226 24.14 -22.81 3.70
C VAL A 226 23.94 -23.68 4.95
N ILE A 227 22.68 -23.74 5.44
CA ILE A 227 22.31 -24.59 6.58
C ILE A 227 22.66 -26.07 6.30
N LEU A 228 22.23 -26.59 5.15
CA LEU A 228 22.47 -27.99 4.78
C LEU A 228 23.96 -28.30 4.57
N MET A 229 24.71 -27.40 3.95
CA MET A 229 26.16 -27.51 3.80
C MET A 229 26.87 -27.54 5.18
N THR A 230 26.39 -26.71 6.11
CA THR A 230 26.91 -26.66 7.45
C THR A 230 26.65 -27.97 8.18
N LEU A 231 25.44 -28.52 8.10
CA LEU A 231 25.07 -29.81 8.66
C LEU A 231 25.90 -30.96 8.04
N PHE A 232 26.19 -30.86 6.74
CA PHE A 232 27.02 -31.88 6.05
C PHE A 232 28.48 -31.83 6.46
N LYS A 233 29.05 -30.62 6.66
CA LYS A 233 30.45 -30.40 7.03
C LYS A 233 30.69 -30.65 8.54
N TYR A 234 29.77 -30.21 9.39
CA TYR A 234 29.89 -30.24 10.85
C TYR A 234 28.91 -31.25 11.43
N SER A 235 29.43 -32.33 11.94
CA SER A 235 28.62 -33.39 12.55
C SER A 235 28.08 -33.02 13.94
N TYR A 236 28.36 -31.81 14.46
CA TYR A 236 28.01 -31.39 15.82
C TYR A 236 26.99 -30.28 15.88
N MET A 237 25.98 -30.39 16.73
CA MET A 237 25.17 -29.26 17.20
C MET A 237 26.09 -28.35 18.06
N ASN A 238 25.87 -27.05 18.03
CA ASN A 238 26.69 -26.01 18.68
C ASN A 238 28.06 -25.73 18.05
N SER A 239 28.32 -26.20 16.86
CA SER A 239 29.53 -25.78 16.13
C SER A 239 29.42 -24.31 15.70
N PHE A 240 30.56 -23.66 15.46
CA PHE A 240 30.59 -22.32 14.86
C PHE A 240 29.75 -22.23 13.57
N GLY A 241 29.88 -23.23 12.70
CA GLY A 241 29.12 -23.32 11.46
C GLY A 241 27.60 -23.35 11.69
N TRP A 242 27.14 -24.01 12.74
CA TRP A 242 25.74 -24.07 13.10
C TRP A 242 25.16 -22.68 13.44
N PHE A 243 25.92 -21.87 14.22
CA PHE A 243 25.51 -20.48 14.54
C PHE A 243 25.56 -19.59 13.30
N VAL A 244 26.60 -19.72 12.45
CA VAL A 244 26.68 -19.00 11.18
C VAL A 244 25.47 -19.29 10.29
N ALA A 245 25.10 -20.58 10.18
CA ALA A 245 23.90 -20.98 9.41
C ALA A 245 22.61 -20.33 9.93
N ARG A 246 22.42 -20.27 11.26
CA ARG A 246 21.28 -19.58 11.88
C ARG A 246 21.32 -18.08 11.64
N GLY A 247 22.49 -17.45 11.71
CA GLY A 247 22.68 -16.04 11.36
C GLY A 247 22.32 -15.73 9.91
N VAL A 248 22.73 -16.57 8.97
CA VAL A 248 22.38 -16.43 7.54
C VAL A 248 20.88 -16.61 7.31
N GLU A 249 20.23 -17.56 8.01
CA GLU A 249 18.78 -17.73 7.97
C GLU A 249 18.04 -16.47 8.44
N CYS A 250 18.50 -15.92 9.56
CA CYS A 250 17.94 -14.67 10.12
C CYS A 250 18.08 -13.51 9.14
N LEU A 251 19.27 -13.29 8.57
CA LEU A 251 19.53 -12.24 7.59
C LEU A 251 18.69 -12.41 6.32
N GLY A 252 18.57 -13.64 5.81
CA GLY A 252 17.70 -13.95 4.68
C GLY A 252 16.24 -13.60 4.95
N SER A 253 15.75 -13.93 6.14
CA SER A 253 14.38 -13.63 6.58
C SER A 253 14.16 -12.13 6.77
N MET A 254 15.14 -11.39 7.31
CA MET A 254 15.09 -9.91 7.38
C MET A 254 15.02 -9.28 5.99
N ALA A 255 15.78 -9.80 5.02
CA ALA A 255 15.70 -9.32 3.63
C ALA A 255 14.29 -9.52 3.03
N VAL A 256 13.66 -10.69 3.27
CA VAL A 256 12.26 -10.92 2.85
C VAL A 256 11.32 -9.93 3.49
N MET A 257 11.43 -9.74 4.81
CA MET A 257 10.57 -8.80 5.54
C MET A 257 10.70 -7.37 4.99
N THR A 258 11.94 -6.91 4.77
CA THR A 258 12.21 -5.59 4.20
C THR A 258 11.57 -5.42 2.82
N VAL A 259 11.67 -6.44 1.96
CA VAL A 259 11.06 -6.41 0.62
C VAL A 259 9.53 -6.37 0.69
N LEU A 260 8.92 -7.19 1.56
CA LEU A 260 7.47 -7.21 1.75
C LEU A 260 6.95 -5.86 2.28
N MET A 261 7.64 -5.29 3.28
CA MET A 261 7.31 -3.96 3.81
C MET A 261 7.43 -2.87 2.76
N SER A 262 8.51 -2.90 1.97
CA SER A 262 8.72 -1.95 0.86
C SER A 262 7.61 -2.06 -0.20
N ASP A 263 7.21 -3.27 -0.60
CA ASP A 263 6.13 -3.49 -1.56
C ASP A 263 4.78 -2.96 -1.04
N ILE A 264 4.45 -3.22 0.23
CA ILE A 264 3.24 -2.70 0.88
C ILE A 264 3.27 -1.18 0.92
N PHE A 265 4.39 -0.58 1.31
CA PHE A 265 4.55 0.88 1.38
C PHE A 265 4.36 1.54 0.00
N HIS A 266 4.98 1.00 -1.05
CA HIS A 266 4.81 1.51 -2.42
C HIS A 266 3.36 1.43 -2.90
N ARG A 267 2.67 0.32 -2.62
CA ARG A 267 1.25 0.15 -2.97
C ARG A 267 0.35 1.10 -2.20
N PHE A 268 0.60 1.28 -0.91
CA PHE A 268 -0.14 2.24 -0.08
C PHE A 268 0.00 3.66 -0.62
N LYS A 269 1.24 4.08 -0.95
CA LYS A 269 1.51 5.39 -1.55
C LYS A 269 0.79 5.57 -2.89
N ALA A 270 0.86 4.57 -3.77
CA ALA A 270 0.17 4.61 -5.06
C ALA A 270 -1.36 4.67 -4.92
N SER A 271 -1.92 3.89 -3.99
CA SER A 271 -3.36 3.91 -3.69
C SER A 271 -3.81 5.26 -3.15
N ARG A 272 -3.02 5.84 -2.24
CA ARG A 272 -3.29 7.18 -1.69
C ARG A 272 -3.26 8.25 -2.78
N GLN A 273 -2.26 8.25 -3.65
CA GLN A 273 -2.17 9.20 -4.77
C GLN A 273 -3.35 9.04 -5.74
N ALA A 274 -3.74 7.81 -6.05
CA ALA A 274 -4.91 7.54 -6.90
C ALA A 274 -6.21 8.04 -6.25
N TYR A 275 -6.36 7.86 -4.93
CA TYR A 275 -7.49 8.37 -4.18
C TYR A 275 -7.53 9.91 -4.19
N GLU A 276 -6.41 10.58 -3.89
CA GLU A 276 -6.30 12.04 -3.89
C GLU A 276 -6.64 12.61 -5.28
N LEU A 277 -6.10 12.02 -6.35
CA LEU A 277 -6.42 12.42 -7.73
C LEU A 277 -7.91 12.19 -8.07
N SER A 278 -8.46 11.06 -7.65
CA SER A 278 -9.89 10.75 -7.87
C SER A 278 -10.79 11.73 -7.11
N TYR A 279 -10.44 12.06 -5.87
CA TYR A 279 -11.14 13.03 -5.06
C TYR A 279 -11.10 14.41 -5.71
N GLU A 280 -9.91 14.93 -6.07
CA GLU A 280 -9.76 16.22 -6.77
C GLU A 280 -10.63 16.27 -8.05
N ASN A 281 -10.61 15.21 -8.86
CA ASN A 281 -11.42 15.16 -10.07
C ASN A 281 -12.94 15.09 -9.78
N SER A 282 -13.35 14.58 -8.63
CA SER A 282 -14.77 14.48 -8.25
C SER A 282 -15.34 15.80 -7.70
N VAL A 283 -14.48 16.67 -7.14
CA VAL A 283 -14.89 17.92 -6.51
C VAL A 283 -14.64 19.16 -7.37
N ARG A 284 -13.92 19.02 -8.49
CA ARG A 284 -13.60 20.12 -9.40
C ARG A 284 -14.40 20.05 -10.70
N ASP A 285 -14.71 21.24 -11.27
CA ASP A 285 -15.21 21.36 -12.62
C ASP A 285 -14.07 21.06 -13.63
N PRO A 286 -14.29 20.19 -14.63
CA PRO A 286 -13.22 19.77 -15.53
C PRO A 286 -12.70 20.89 -16.45
N MET A 287 -13.52 21.91 -16.74
CA MET A 287 -13.16 23.01 -17.64
C MET A 287 -12.39 24.11 -16.90
N THR A 288 -12.93 24.58 -15.77
CA THR A 288 -12.39 25.75 -15.04
C THR A 288 -11.46 25.38 -13.91
N ARG A 289 -11.46 24.12 -13.45
CA ARG A 289 -10.79 23.66 -12.25
C ARG A 289 -11.23 24.31 -10.94
N LEU A 290 -12.26 25.15 -10.99
CA LEU A 290 -12.99 25.58 -9.79
C LEU A 290 -13.66 24.41 -9.10
N TYR A 291 -14.15 24.59 -7.89
CA TYR A 291 -15.02 23.59 -7.30
C TYR A 291 -16.30 23.42 -8.13
N ASN A 292 -16.84 22.21 -8.13
CA ASN A 292 -18.11 21.96 -8.82
C ASN A 292 -19.32 22.23 -7.91
N ARG A 293 -20.51 22.15 -8.49
CA ARG A 293 -21.77 22.35 -7.78
C ARG A 293 -21.92 21.48 -6.54
N GLY A 294 -21.57 20.19 -6.64
CA GLY A 294 -21.70 19.24 -5.51
C GLY A 294 -20.85 19.63 -4.32
N TYR A 295 -19.59 20.00 -4.58
CA TYR A 295 -18.68 20.46 -3.52
C TYR A 295 -19.19 21.76 -2.88
N PHE A 296 -19.67 22.72 -3.69
CA PHE A 296 -20.19 24.00 -3.19
C PHE A 296 -21.32 23.79 -2.19
N TYR A 297 -22.38 23.04 -2.56
CA TYR A 297 -23.53 22.83 -1.67
C TYR A 297 -23.16 22.02 -0.41
N ASN A 298 -22.32 21.01 -0.54
CA ASN A 298 -21.83 20.25 0.62
C ASN A 298 -21.02 21.14 1.59
N SER A 299 -20.14 21.97 1.05
CA SER A 299 -19.33 22.90 1.85
C SER A 299 -20.20 23.97 2.49
N LEU A 300 -21.16 24.52 1.74
CA LEU A 300 -22.11 25.50 2.23
C LEU A 300 -22.94 24.97 3.40
N SER A 301 -23.49 23.77 3.27
CA SER A 301 -24.24 23.12 4.37
C SER A 301 -23.39 22.90 5.62
N ASN A 302 -22.09 22.64 5.47
CA ASN A 302 -21.18 22.46 6.59
C ASN A 302 -20.79 23.81 7.25
N GLU A 303 -20.62 24.87 6.46
CA GLU A 303 -20.26 26.20 6.98
C GLU A 303 -21.46 26.91 7.61
N ILE A 304 -22.69 26.75 7.09
CA ILE A 304 -23.89 27.25 7.71
C ILE A 304 -24.03 26.79 9.16
N LYS A 305 -23.74 25.50 9.46
CA LYS A 305 -23.81 24.96 10.82
C LYS A 305 -22.85 25.63 11.81
N LYS A 306 -21.82 26.32 11.32
CA LYS A 306 -20.84 27.06 12.10
C LYS A 306 -21.16 28.55 12.19
N SER A 307 -22.12 29.02 11.38
CA SER A 307 -22.49 30.44 11.30
C SER A 307 -23.19 30.91 12.56
N HIS A 308 -22.95 32.14 12.97
CA HIS A 308 -23.60 32.87 14.06
C HIS A 308 -23.32 34.36 13.94
N GLN A 309 -23.86 35.20 14.83
CA GLN A 309 -23.73 36.64 14.76
C GLN A 309 -22.31 37.18 14.62
N ARG A 310 -21.31 36.50 15.19
CA ARG A 310 -19.89 36.90 15.10
C ARG A 310 -19.19 36.33 13.87
N ASN A 311 -19.73 35.28 13.27
CA ASN A 311 -19.16 34.55 12.13
C ASN A 311 -20.27 34.36 11.07
N PRO A 312 -20.69 35.41 10.40
CA PRO A 312 -21.71 35.33 9.34
C PRO A 312 -21.13 34.58 8.12
N ILE A 313 -22.00 33.86 7.41
CA ILE A 313 -21.67 33.30 6.11
C ILE A 313 -22.32 34.12 5.02
N SER A 314 -21.56 34.52 4.00
CA SER A 314 -22.10 35.17 2.79
C SER A 314 -21.86 34.28 1.57
N ILE A 315 -22.80 34.32 0.64
CA ILE A 315 -22.63 33.72 -0.68
C ILE A 315 -22.95 34.76 -1.77
N ILE A 316 -22.25 34.61 -2.89
CA ILE A 316 -22.43 35.44 -4.08
C ILE A 316 -22.68 34.50 -5.26
N PHE A 317 -23.81 34.65 -5.93
CA PHE A 317 -24.05 34.03 -7.22
C PHE A 317 -23.70 35.00 -8.33
N CYS A 318 -23.03 34.49 -9.37
CA CYS A 318 -22.54 35.30 -10.49
C CYS A 318 -22.90 34.63 -11.81
N ASP A 319 -23.32 35.45 -12.79
CA ASP A 319 -23.67 34.98 -14.13
C ASP A 319 -23.10 35.94 -15.16
N ILE A 320 -22.63 35.39 -16.30
CA ILE A 320 -22.03 36.17 -17.40
C ILE A 320 -23.13 36.85 -18.20
N ASP A 321 -23.12 38.17 -18.23
CA ASP A 321 -24.11 38.96 -18.97
C ASP A 321 -24.02 38.70 -20.48
N HIS A 322 -25.12 38.34 -21.08
CA HIS A 322 -25.23 38.11 -22.53
C HIS A 322 -24.29 37.01 -23.07
N PHE A 323 -24.00 35.99 -22.30
CA PHE A 323 -23.07 34.91 -22.70
C PHE A 323 -23.51 34.18 -23.96
N LYS A 324 -24.82 33.97 -24.14
CA LYS A 324 -25.37 33.40 -25.39
C LYS A 324 -24.93 34.20 -26.62
N SER A 325 -24.92 35.54 -26.56
CA SER A 325 -24.44 36.38 -27.66
C SER A 325 -22.94 36.19 -27.95
N VAL A 326 -22.12 35.86 -26.94
CA VAL A 326 -20.73 35.54 -27.15
C VAL A 326 -20.61 34.22 -27.94
N ASN A 327 -21.34 33.20 -27.54
CA ASN A 327 -21.36 31.92 -28.24
C ASN A 327 -21.89 32.05 -29.70
N ASP A 328 -22.97 32.80 -29.87
CA ASP A 328 -23.59 32.98 -31.19
C ASP A 328 -22.67 33.76 -32.17
N THR A 329 -21.82 34.67 -31.64
CA THR A 329 -20.95 35.52 -32.49
C THR A 329 -19.58 34.89 -32.73
N TRP A 330 -18.96 34.29 -31.71
CA TRP A 330 -17.55 33.79 -31.75
C TRP A 330 -17.43 32.28 -31.60
N GLY A 331 -18.55 31.56 -31.45
CA GLY A 331 -18.61 30.11 -31.31
C GLY A 331 -18.31 29.62 -29.88
N HIS A 332 -18.70 28.35 -29.61
CA HIS A 332 -18.60 27.75 -28.29
C HIS A 332 -17.16 27.65 -27.75
N LEU A 333 -16.16 27.45 -28.64
CA LEU A 333 -14.76 27.40 -28.23
C LEU A 333 -14.26 28.73 -27.63
N GLN A 334 -14.78 29.86 -28.14
CA GLN A 334 -14.47 31.16 -27.56
C GLN A 334 -15.25 31.38 -26.26
N GLY A 335 -16.49 30.92 -26.18
CA GLY A 335 -17.25 30.91 -24.93
C GLY A 335 -16.56 30.14 -23.83
N ASP A 336 -15.99 28.97 -24.14
CA ASP A 336 -15.23 28.18 -23.18
C ASP A 336 -13.98 28.94 -22.65
N ARG A 337 -13.30 29.70 -23.52
CA ARG A 337 -12.15 30.55 -23.09
C ARG A 337 -12.63 31.66 -22.15
N VAL A 338 -13.76 32.30 -22.46
CA VAL A 338 -14.38 33.33 -21.60
C VAL A 338 -14.67 32.73 -20.20
N ILE A 339 -15.26 31.55 -20.13
CA ILE A 339 -15.56 30.86 -18.88
C ILE A 339 -14.30 30.58 -18.07
N ILE A 340 -13.24 30.04 -18.73
CA ILE A 340 -11.97 29.73 -18.08
C ILE A 340 -11.32 31.02 -17.55
N LYS A 341 -11.27 32.06 -18.38
CA LYS A 341 -10.68 33.35 -17.99
C LYS A 341 -11.42 34.03 -16.85
N LEU A 342 -12.75 33.98 -16.88
CA LEU A 342 -13.58 34.49 -15.81
C LEU A 342 -13.28 33.78 -14.48
N ALA A 343 -13.14 32.45 -14.51
CA ALA A 343 -12.79 31.65 -13.34
C ALA A 343 -11.47 32.10 -12.73
N GLU A 344 -10.44 32.36 -13.54
CA GLU A 344 -9.14 32.87 -13.10
C GLU A 344 -9.27 34.25 -12.44
N LEU A 345 -10.03 35.18 -13.08
CA LEU A 345 -10.25 36.50 -12.55
C LEU A 345 -11.00 36.47 -11.22
N MET A 346 -12.03 35.62 -11.08
CA MET A 346 -12.75 35.45 -9.83
C MET A 346 -11.86 34.91 -8.70
N LEU A 347 -11.05 33.88 -8.99
CA LEU A 347 -10.10 33.32 -8.00
C LEU A 347 -9.09 34.35 -7.49
N SER A 348 -8.66 35.27 -8.34
CA SER A 348 -7.73 36.35 -7.93
C SER A 348 -8.30 37.36 -6.94
N GLN A 349 -9.62 37.38 -6.73
CA GLN A 349 -10.33 38.34 -5.89
C GLN A 349 -10.73 37.78 -4.52
N VAL A 350 -10.47 36.52 -4.24
CA VAL A 350 -10.88 35.81 -3.01
C VAL A 350 -9.68 35.32 -2.23
N ARG A 351 -9.88 34.92 -0.97
CA ARG A 351 -8.86 34.36 -0.08
C ARG A 351 -8.81 32.83 -0.22
N ASP A 352 -7.75 32.20 0.29
CA ASP A 352 -7.62 30.73 0.30
C ASP A 352 -8.75 30.00 1.03
N LEU A 353 -9.37 30.64 2.01
CA LEU A 353 -10.51 30.07 2.76
C LEU A 353 -11.86 30.21 2.04
N ASP A 354 -11.94 31.07 1.04
CA ASP A 354 -13.16 31.28 0.27
C ASP A 354 -13.30 30.17 -0.78
N VAL A 355 -14.52 29.79 -1.11
CA VAL A 355 -14.80 28.76 -2.10
C VAL A 355 -15.39 29.40 -3.35
N VAL A 356 -14.72 29.26 -4.48
CA VAL A 356 -15.24 29.62 -5.81
C VAL A 356 -15.61 28.35 -6.55
N ALA A 357 -16.84 28.30 -7.04
CA ALA A 357 -17.39 27.13 -7.73
C ALA A 357 -18.07 27.53 -9.04
N ARG A 358 -18.05 26.61 -10.01
CA ARG A 358 -18.92 26.67 -11.18
C ARG A 358 -20.14 25.78 -10.92
N ILE A 359 -21.33 26.37 -10.90
CA ILE A 359 -22.57 25.68 -10.52
C ILE A 359 -23.48 25.38 -11.73
N GLY A 360 -23.24 26.03 -12.87
CA GLY A 360 -23.99 25.86 -14.11
C GLY A 360 -23.11 26.11 -15.34
N GLY A 361 -23.72 26.26 -16.50
CA GLY A 361 -23.00 26.51 -17.75
C GLY A 361 -22.15 27.78 -17.71
N GLU A 362 -22.78 28.92 -17.39
CA GLU A 362 -22.19 30.26 -17.30
C GLU A 362 -22.34 30.85 -15.88
N GLU A 363 -22.73 30.00 -14.91
CA GLU A 363 -23.06 30.39 -13.55
C GLU A 363 -21.97 29.97 -12.58
N PHE A 364 -21.60 30.89 -11.70
CA PHE A 364 -20.57 30.70 -10.68
C PHE A 364 -21.15 31.06 -9.30
N ALA A 365 -20.57 30.48 -8.28
CA ALA A 365 -20.88 30.75 -6.89
C ALA A 365 -19.62 31.00 -6.08
N VAL A 366 -19.67 31.94 -5.17
CA VAL A 366 -18.63 32.22 -4.20
C VAL A 366 -19.20 32.07 -2.81
N MET A 367 -18.53 31.30 -1.95
CA MET A 367 -18.86 31.19 -0.53
C MET A 367 -17.76 31.86 0.27
N LEU A 368 -18.17 32.75 1.17
CA LEU A 368 -17.31 33.59 1.99
C LEU A 368 -17.60 33.31 3.48
N PRO A 369 -16.89 32.37 4.10
CA PRO A 369 -16.97 32.16 5.53
C PRO A 369 -16.48 33.39 6.32
N ASP A 370 -17.05 33.64 7.48
CA ASP A 370 -16.73 34.80 8.35
C ASP A 370 -16.75 36.13 7.61
N CYS A 371 -17.82 36.34 6.82
CA CYS A 371 -17.94 37.54 5.98
C CYS A 371 -19.33 38.13 6.11
N SER A 372 -19.40 39.40 6.56
CA SER A 372 -20.67 40.15 6.62
C SER A 372 -21.18 40.52 5.23
N VAL A 373 -22.43 40.93 5.15
CA VAL A 373 -23.04 41.32 3.88
C VAL A 373 -22.37 42.55 3.24
N GLU A 374 -21.91 43.50 4.04
CA GLU A 374 -21.19 44.69 3.58
C GLU A 374 -19.84 44.28 2.95
N ASN A 375 -19.06 43.44 3.64
CA ASN A 375 -17.78 42.91 3.12
C ASN A 375 -18.01 42.08 1.85
N ALA A 376 -19.05 41.26 1.82
CA ALA A 376 -19.41 40.48 0.63
C ALA A 376 -19.78 41.36 -0.56
N GLN A 377 -20.48 42.49 -0.30
CA GLN A 377 -20.77 43.50 -1.32
C GLN A 377 -19.49 44.14 -1.86
N ASP A 378 -18.55 44.51 -1.00
CA ASP A 378 -17.26 45.06 -1.42
C ASP A 378 -16.46 44.08 -2.28
N ILE A 379 -16.47 42.81 -1.92
CA ILE A 379 -15.81 41.72 -2.69
C ILE A 379 -16.51 41.56 -4.05
N ALA A 380 -17.84 41.52 -4.06
CA ALA A 380 -18.63 41.40 -5.29
C ALA A 380 -18.40 42.57 -6.26
N GLU A 381 -18.42 43.81 -5.76
CA GLU A 381 -18.16 45.00 -6.57
C GLU A 381 -16.71 45.08 -7.05
N ARG A 382 -15.74 44.69 -6.23
CA ARG A 382 -14.35 44.57 -6.66
C ARG A 382 -14.19 43.54 -7.79
N MET A 383 -14.81 42.39 -7.64
CA MET A 383 -14.84 41.32 -8.64
C MET A 383 -15.50 41.80 -9.94
N ARG A 384 -16.69 42.40 -9.85
CA ARG A 384 -17.41 42.95 -10.99
C ARG A 384 -16.59 43.97 -11.78
N LYS A 385 -16.00 44.95 -11.07
CA LYS A 385 -15.15 45.99 -11.69
C LYS A 385 -13.88 45.43 -12.28
N HIS A 386 -13.29 44.41 -11.66
CA HIS A 386 -12.12 43.75 -12.19
C HIS A 386 -12.39 43.03 -13.52
N ILE A 387 -13.55 42.35 -13.61
CA ILE A 387 -14.02 41.69 -14.82
C ILE A 387 -14.38 42.70 -15.91
N GLU A 388 -15.15 43.74 -15.58
CA GLU A 388 -15.57 44.81 -16.50
C GLU A 388 -14.37 45.52 -17.15
N ARG A 389 -13.26 45.72 -16.41
CA ARG A 389 -12.03 46.36 -16.89
C ARG A 389 -11.16 45.43 -17.75
N ALA A 390 -11.46 44.16 -17.77
CA ALA A 390 -10.67 43.20 -18.55
C ALA A 390 -11.01 43.40 -20.04
N THR A 391 -9.96 43.67 -20.82
CA THR A 391 -10.06 43.91 -22.28
C THR A 391 -9.49 42.73 -23.04
N PRO A 392 -9.76 42.59 -24.36
CA PRO A 392 -9.09 41.58 -25.19
C PRO A 392 -7.56 41.57 -25.01
N ALA A 393 -6.93 42.73 -25.02
CA ALA A 393 -5.49 42.88 -24.88
C ALA A 393 -4.96 42.43 -23.50
N SER A 394 -5.70 42.66 -22.41
CA SER A 394 -5.33 42.27 -21.06
C SER A 394 -5.60 40.79 -20.76
N THR A 395 -6.39 40.12 -21.59
CA THR A 395 -6.76 38.71 -21.44
C THR A 395 -6.19 37.81 -22.52
N ASN A 396 -5.25 38.29 -23.33
CA ASN A 396 -4.66 37.57 -24.47
C ASN A 396 -5.73 37.03 -25.45
N ASP A 397 -6.74 37.88 -25.73
CA ASP A 397 -7.89 37.60 -26.58
C ASP A 397 -8.85 36.51 -26.08
N ASP A 398 -8.70 36.07 -24.80
CA ASP A 398 -9.68 35.17 -24.19
C ASP A 398 -11.04 35.84 -24.06
N PHE A 399 -11.10 37.17 -23.78
CA PHE A 399 -12.32 37.97 -23.90
C PHE A 399 -12.36 38.63 -25.29
N PRO A 400 -13.26 38.20 -26.17
CA PRO A 400 -13.33 38.74 -27.54
C PRO A 400 -13.89 40.18 -27.57
N ARG A 401 -14.55 40.62 -26.50
CA ARG A 401 -15.08 41.95 -26.20
C ARG A 401 -15.07 42.15 -24.68
N PRO A 402 -15.32 43.37 -24.18
CA PRO A 402 -15.63 43.58 -22.75
C PRO A 402 -16.76 42.70 -22.29
N ILE A 403 -16.52 41.94 -21.21
CA ILE A 403 -17.50 41.05 -20.57
C ILE A 403 -17.94 41.68 -19.25
N THR A 404 -19.22 41.59 -18.94
CA THR A 404 -19.77 42.01 -17.66
C THR A 404 -20.45 40.84 -16.96
N VAL A 405 -20.65 40.97 -15.67
CA VAL A 405 -21.31 39.97 -14.84
C VAL A 405 -22.37 40.61 -13.94
N SER A 406 -23.45 39.91 -13.71
CA SER A 406 -24.42 40.22 -12.68
C SER A 406 -24.17 39.37 -11.45
N LEU A 407 -24.33 39.95 -10.25
CA LEU A 407 -24.05 39.29 -8.99
C LEU A 407 -25.24 39.43 -8.02
N GLY A 408 -25.63 38.33 -7.39
CA GLY A 408 -26.62 38.30 -6.32
C GLY A 408 -25.95 37.90 -5.00
N ILE A 409 -26.19 38.64 -3.94
CA ILE A 409 -25.48 38.49 -2.64
C ILE A 409 -26.52 38.21 -1.57
N VAL A 410 -26.20 37.25 -0.69
CA VAL A 410 -26.95 37.01 0.55
C VAL A 410 -26.00 36.66 1.67
N SER A 411 -26.36 37.07 2.88
CA SER A 411 -25.65 36.68 4.10
C SER A 411 -26.60 36.05 5.10
N SER A 412 -26.15 35.13 5.91
CA SER A 412 -26.89 34.53 7.01
C SER A 412 -26.03 34.40 8.26
N VAL A 413 -26.69 34.55 9.41
CA VAL A 413 -26.17 34.22 10.74
C VAL A 413 -26.93 33.04 11.37
N ASP A 414 -27.93 32.55 10.64
CA ASP A 414 -28.79 31.44 11.05
C ASP A 414 -28.14 30.12 10.69
N CYS A 415 -27.76 29.35 11.71
CA CYS A 415 -27.11 28.04 11.55
C CYS A 415 -28.10 26.90 11.19
N GLU A 416 -29.41 27.16 11.21
CA GLU A 416 -30.46 26.20 10.86
C GLU A 416 -30.99 26.36 9.44
N ILE A 417 -30.64 27.45 8.74
CA ILE A 417 -31.08 27.66 7.36
C ILE A 417 -30.57 26.56 6.44
N ALA A 418 -31.44 26.06 5.55
CA ALA A 418 -31.00 25.08 4.54
C ALA A 418 -30.09 25.74 3.48
N ALA A 419 -29.08 25.03 3.01
CA ALA A 419 -28.15 25.52 1.98
C ALA A 419 -28.89 25.90 0.68
N GLU A 420 -29.94 25.14 0.33
CA GLU A 420 -30.78 25.35 -0.83
C GLU A 420 -31.61 26.64 -0.69
N GLU A 421 -32.09 26.93 0.52
CA GLU A 421 -32.84 28.16 0.78
C GLU A 421 -31.92 29.38 0.71
N LEU A 422 -30.71 29.31 1.26
CA LEU A 422 -29.74 30.39 1.17
C LEU A 422 -29.35 30.65 -0.30
N ALA A 423 -29.15 29.57 -1.06
CA ALA A 423 -28.86 29.63 -2.49
C ALA A 423 -30.06 30.27 -3.30
N ASP A 424 -31.29 29.89 -3.00
CA ASP A 424 -32.47 30.50 -3.64
C ASP A 424 -32.53 32.01 -3.42
N ARG A 425 -32.21 32.45 -2.19
CA ARG A 425 -32.15 33.89 -1.88
C ARG A 425 -31.07 34.61 -2.71
N ALA A 426 -29.89 34.00 -2.90
CA ALA A 426 -28.84 34.54 -3.76
C ALA A 426 -29.26 34.58 -5.23
N ASP A 427 -29.97 33.56 -5.72
CA ASP A 427 -30.47 33.49 -7.09
C ASP A 427 -31.52 34.58 -7.36
N ARG A 428 -32.44 34.81 -6.42
CA ARG A 428 -33.41 35.94 -6.50
C ARG A 428 -32.72 37.29 -6.57
N ALA A 429 -31.65 37.49 -5.83
CA ALA A 429 -30.83 38.71 -5.89
C ALA A 429 -30.12 38.83 -7.24
N LEU A 430 -29.56 37.74 -7.78
CA LEU A 430 -28.96 37.70 -9.11
C LEU A 430 -29.99 38.02 -10.22
N TYR A 431 -31.17 37.44 -10.13
CA TYR A 431 -32.26 37.74 -11.06
C TYR A 431 -32.64 39.22 -11.02
N ALA A 432 -32.72 39.83 -9.84
CA ALA A 432 -32.96 41.26 -9.68
C ALA A 432 -31.83 42.09 -10.33
N ALA A 433 -30.55 41.70 -10.20
CA ALA A 433 -29.43 42.36 -10.85
C ALA A 433 -29.55 42.32 -12.38
N LYS A 434 -29.94 41.18 -12.96
CA LYS A 434 -30.18 41.02 -14.40
C LYS A 434 -31.32 41.94 -14.89
N ASN A 435 -32.44 42.01 -14.16
CA ASN A 435 -33.60 42.81 -14.54
C ASN A 435 -33.41 44.33 -14.39
N GLN A 436 -32.58 44.75 -13.44
CA GLN A 436 -32.25 46.16 -13.22
C GLN A 436 -31.25 46.73 -14.24
N GLY A 437 -30.84 45.96 -15.25
CA GLY A 437 -29.97 46.42 -16.33
C GLY A 437 -28.57 45.78 -16.35
N ARG A 438 -28.38 44.69 -15.61
CA ARG A 438 -27.11 43.88 -15.59
C ARG A 438 -25.91 44.68 -15.07
N ASN A 439 -24.71 44.07 -15.17
CA ASN A 439 -23.41 44.66 -14.75
C ASN A 439 -23.50 45.33 -13.37
N ARG A 440 -24.02 44.60 -12.38
CA ARG A 440 -24.21 45.11 -11.00
C ARG A 440 -24.25 43.98 -9.98
N SER A 441 -24.08 44.38 -8.74
CA SER A 441 -24.35 43.50 -7.60
C SER A 441 -25.64 43.93 -6.90
N VAL A 442 -26.45 42.98 -6.45
CA VAL A 442 -27.70 43.22 -5.68
C VAL A 442 -27.66 42.35 -4.44
N ILE A 443 -27.96 42.96 -3.29
CA ILE A 443 -28.11 42.23 -2.02
C ILE A 443 -29.57 41.75 -1.93
N PHE A 444 -29.77 40.52 -1.48
CA PHE A 444 -31.07 39.98 -1.17
C PHE A 444 -31.73 40.79 -0.05
N THR A 445 -32.92 41.35 -0.36
CA THR A 445 -33.85 41.91 0.62
C THR A 445 -35.13 41.10 0.54
N GLY A 446 -35.82 40.89 1.67
CA GLY A 446 -36.99 40.01 1.76
C GLY A 446 -38.11 40.30 0.76
N ASP A 447 -38.12 41.50 0.15
CA ASP A 447 -39.16 41.98 -0.79
C ASP A 447 -38.87 41.60 -2.26
N LEU A 448 -37.77 40.93 -2.58
CA LEU A 448 -37.42 40.55 -3.96
C LEU A 448 -38.36 39.43 -4.47
N MET A 449 -38.94 39.64 -5.67
CA MET A 449 -39.80 38.62 -6.30
C MET A 449 -39.09 37.27 -6.49
N PRO A 450 -39.83 36.14 -6.42
CA PRO A 450 -39.23 34.82 -6.73
C PRO A 450 -38.76 34.81 -8.19
N SER A 451 -37.61 34.16 -8.42
CA SER A 451 -37.14 33.87 -9.78
C SER A 451 -38.16 32.94 -10.47
N PRO A 452 -38.41 33.11 -11.77
CA PRO A 452 -39.26 32.17 -12.50
C PRO A 452 -38.57 30.80 -12.49
N VAL A 453 -39.31 29.77 -12.07
CA VAL A 453 -38.86 28.37 -12.12
C VAL A 453 -38.60 28.01 -13.58
N VAL A 454 -37.35 27.76 -13.97
CA VAL A 454 -36.95 27.27 -15.29
C VAL A 454 -36.98 25.73 -15.28
#